data_632e1c84f924a311abbc978d59c169c5
#
_entry.id   632e1c84f924a311abbc978d59c169c5
#
_cell.length_a   1.000
_cell.length_b   1.000
_cell.length_c   1.000
_cell.angle_alpha   90.00
_cell.angle_beta   90.00
_cell.angle_gamma   90.00
#
_symmetry.space_group_name_H-M   'P 1'
#
loop_
_entity.id
_entity.type
_entity.pdbx_description
1 polymer ?
#
loop_
_entity_poly.entity_id
_entity_poly.type
_entity_poly.pdbx_seq_one_letter_code
_entity_poly.pdbx_strand_id
1 'polypeptide(L)'
;LTRDMSYQLERSISRGKELSIKQAVRSDVLTENIKHAIATGNWVGGRAGVSQLLDRTSYMGTLSHLRRVVSPLTRSQPHFEARDLHPTQFGKICPNETPEGPNCGLVKNLALMCNISEGSDEQEIIDVIKKMNVLED
;
A
#
# COMPACT_ATOMS: atom_id res chain seq x y z
N LEU A 1 8.65 11.70 -14.42
CA LEU A 1 8.76 12.97 -15.14
C LEU A 1 10.21 13.26 -15.54
N THR A 2 11.14 13.40 -14.59
CA THR A 2 12.55 13.76 -14.87
C THR A 2 13.20 12.76 -15.83
N ARG A 3 13.07 11.45 -15.57
CA ARG A 3 13.63 10.40 -16.45
C ARG A 3 13.02 10.43 -17.87
N ASP A 4 11.72 10.65 -17.96
CA ASP A 4 11.04 10.74 -19.27
C ASP A 4 11.52 11.98 -20.04
N MET A 5 11.62 13.10 -19.37
CA MET A 5 12.14 14.34 -19.97
C MET A 5 13.59 14.18 -20.45
N SER A 6 14.48 13.59 -19.64
CA SER A 6 15.86 13.30 -20.04
C SER A 6 15.90 12.41 -21.29
N TYR A 7 15.13 11.34 -21.29
CA TYR A 7 15.02 10.42 -22.42
C TYR A 7 14.53 11.11 -23.71
N GLN A 8 13.50 11.97 -23.60
CA GLN A 8 12.99 12.72 -24.76
C GLN A 8 14.02 13.71 -25.30
N LEU A 9 14.75 14.38 -24.43
CA LEU A 9 15.84 15.30 -24.83
C LEU A 9 16.98 14.55 -25.51
N GLU A 10 17.47 13.48 -24.91
CA GLU A 10 18.54 12.65 -25.49
C GLU A 10 18.14 12.10 -26.87
N ARG A 11 16.94 11.60 -27.01
CA ARG A 11 16.39 11.09 -28.27
C ARG A 11 16.23 12.17 -29.31
N SER A 12 15.90 13.40 -28.93
CA SER A 12 15.78 14.52 -29.84
C SER A 12 17.16 14.98 -30.33
N ILE A 13 18.11 15.13 -29.41
CA ILE A 13 19.49 15.50 -29.73
C ILE A 13 20.12 14.46 -30.65
N SER A 14 19.95 13.17 -30.40
CA SER A 14 20.49 12.10 -31.26
C SER A 14 19.91 12.11 -32.68
N ARG A 15 18.72 12.70 -32.87
CA ARG A 15 18.08 12.85 -34.19
C ARG A 15 18.30 14.20 -34.82
N GLY A 16 19.15 15.06 -34.23
CA GLY A 16 19.45 16.42 -34.73
C GLY A 16 18.23 17.35 -34.72
N LYS A 17 17.24 17.10 -33.87
CA LYS A 17 16.05 17.94 -33.76
C LYS A 17 16.16 18.83 -32.52
N GLU A 18 15.91 20.12 -32.68
CA GLU A 18 15.72 21.02 -31.55
C GLU A 18 14.36 20.75 -30.90
N LEU A 19 14.38 20.43 -29.61
CA LEU A 19 13.19 20.25 -28.82
C LEU A 19 13.11 21.37 -27.79
N SER A 20 12.00 22.10 -27.74
CA SER A 20 11.82 23.06 -26.65
C SER A 20 11.52 22.31 -25.33
N ILE A 21 11.90 22.90 -24.18
CA ILE A 21 11.66 22.34 -22.87
C ILE A 21 10.16 22.07 -22.66
N LYS A 22 9.29 22.95 -23.16
CA LYS A 22 7.83 22.77 -23.09
C LYS A 22 7.34 21.52 -23.80
N GLN A 23 8.00 21.14 -24.91
CA GLN A 23 7.67 19.93 -25.68
C GLN A 23 8.26 18.67 -25.03
N ALA A 24 9.39 18.80 -24.31
CA ALA A 24 10.01 17.70 -23.58
C ALA A 24 9.22 17.32 -22.32
N VAL A 25 8.51 18.26 -21.72
CA VAL A 25 7.65 18.05 -20.55
C VAL A 25 6.27 17.60 -21.00
N ARG A 26 6.01 16.30 -20.86
CA ARG A 26 4.70 15.73 -21.12
C ARG A 26 3.82 15.88 -19.89
N SER A 27 2.76 16.67 -19.99
CA SER A 27 1.83 16.91 -18.88
C SER A 27 0.99 15.69 -18.49
N ASP A 28 0.81 14.77 -19.42
CA ASP A 28 -0.02 13.57 -19.30
C ASP A 28 0.68 12.40 -18.59
N VAL A 29 2.02 12.37 -18.55
CA VAL A 29 2.80 11.23 -18.02
C VAL A 29 2.41 10.87 -16.59
N LEU A 30 2.24 11.85 -15.72
CA LEU A 30 1.85 11.61 -14.33
C LEU A 30 0.44 11.02 -14.26
N THR A 31 -0.50 11.63 -14.96
CA THR A 31 -1.90 11.20 -14.98
C THR A 31 -2.05 9.79 -15.54
N GLU A 32 -1.37 9.50 -16.66
CA GLU A 32 -1.43 8.17 -17.28
C GLU A 32 -0.80 7.08 -16.38
N ASN A 33 0.32 7.37 -15.72
CA ASN A 33 0.94 6.42 -14.80
C ASN A 33 0.06 6.16 -13.57
N ILE A 34 -0.60 7.18 -13.01
CA ILE A 34 -1.52 7.01 -11.90
C ILE A 34 -2.75 6.19 -12.34
N LYS A 35 -3.36 6.54 -13.47
CA LYS A 35 -4.48 5.78 -14.03
C LYS A 35 -4.10 4.32 -14.28
N HIS A 36 -2.93 4.07 -14.86
CA HIS A 36 -2.44 2.73 -15.11
C HIS A 36 -2.26 1.94 -13.81
N ALA A 37 -1.63 2.55 -12.79
CA ALA A 37 -1.42 1.91 -11.50
C ALA A 37 -2.75 1.55 -10.81
N ILE A 38 -3.73 2.44 -10.85
CA ILE A 38 -5.06 2.20 -10.27
C ILE A 38 -5.82 1.13 -11.07
N ALA A 39 -5.80 1.20 -12.40
CA ALA A 39 -6.55 0.29 -13.27
C ALA A 39 -6.01 -1.15 -13.26
N THR A 40 -4.69 -1.30 -13.23
CA THR A 40 -4.04 -2.63 -13.25
C THR A 40 -3.77 -3.20 -11.85
N GLY A 41 -3.78 -2.37 -10.82
CA GLY A 41 -3.37 -2.74 -9.47
C GLY A 41 -1.85 -2.90 -9.30
N ASN A 42 -1.08 -2.66 -10.35
CA ASN A 42 0.38 -2.81 -10.33
C ASN A 42 1.05 -1.47 -10.04
N TRP A 43 1.64 -1.37 -8.86
CA TRP A 43 2.30 -0.16 -8.39
C TRP A 43 3.81 -0.25 -8.51
N VAL A 44 4.46 0.90 -8.41
CA VAL A 44 5.93 1.01 -8.48
C VAL A 44 6.59 0.12 -7.42
N GLY A 45 7.71 -0.53 -7.77
CA GLY A 45 8.43 -1.44 -6.89
C GLY A 45 7.96 -2.89 -6.94
N GLY A 46 7.27 -3.30 -8.03
CA GLY A 46 6.84 -4.68 -8.24
C GLY A 46 5.67 -5.11 -7.34
N ARG A 47 4.95 -4.16 -6.77
CA ARG A 47 3.76 -4.43 -5.95
C ARG A 47 2.56 -4.65 -6.85
N ALA A 48 2.13 -5.90 -6.96
CA ALA A 48 0.92 -6.28 -7.68
C ALA A 48 -0.28 -6.41 -6.72
N GLY A 49 -1.48 -6.18 -7.25
CA GLY A 49 -2.73 -6.38 -6.50
C GLY A 49 -2.99 -5.35 -5.39
N VAL A 50 -2.40 -4.15 -5.48
CA VAL A 50 -2.63 -3.07 -4.50
C VAL A 50 -4.01 -2.48 -4.69
N SER A 51 -4.39 -2.13 -5.94
CA SER A 51 -5.76 -1.75 -6.27
C SER A 51 -6.54 -2.99 -6.67
N GLN A 52 -7.72 -3.17 -6.10
CA GLN A 52 -8.57 -4.34 -6.35
C GLN A 52 -10.00 -3.87 -6.59
N LEU A 53 -10.75 -4.64 -7.39
CA LEU A 53 -12.19 -4.44 -7.50
C LEU A 53 -12.83 -4.77 -6.16
N LEU A 54 -13.67 -3.86 -5.67
CA LEU A 54 -14.38 -4.08 -4.41
C LEU A 54 -15.39 -5.22 -4.58
N ASP A 55 -15.36 -6.17 -3.65
CA ASP A 55 -16.35 -7.25 -3.59
C ASP A 55 -17.74 -6.67 -3.30
N ARG A 56 -18.69 -6.98 -4.19
CA ARG A 56 -20.08 -6.55 -4.13
C ARG A 56 -21.06 -7.72 -4.07
N THR A 57 -20.58 -8.92 -3.78
CA THR A 57 -21.42 -10.12 -3.69
C THR A 57 -22.42 -10.01 -2.54
N SER A 58 -21.98 -9.47 -1.40
CA SER A 58 -22.83 -9.24 -0.23
C SER A 58 -22.36 -8.03 0.56
N TYR A 59 -23.21 -7.52 1.46
CA TYR A 59 -22.83 -6.44 2.37
C TYR A 59 -21.65 -6.84 3.27
N MET A 60 -21.72 -8.04 3.85
CA MET A 60 -20.63 -8.55 4.69
C MET A 60 -19.33 -8.80 3.90
N GLY A 61 -19.42 -9.27 2.66
CA GLY A 61 -18.28 -9.42 1.77
C GLY A 61 -17.61 -8.10 1.45
N THR A 62 -18.38 -7.04 1.23
CA THR A 62 -17.87 -5.68 1.01
C THR A 62 -17.12 -5.17 2.26
N LEU A 63 -17.71 -5.30 3.44
CA LEU A 63 -17.06 -4.88 4.69
C LEU A 63 -15.78 -5.68 4.96
N SER A 64 -15.82 -6.98 4.79
CA SER A 64 -14.66 -7.87 4.93
C SER A 64 -13.54 -7.45 3.99
N HIS A 65 -13.86 -7.16 2.73
CA HIS A 65 -12.86 -6.71 1.76
C HIS A 65 -12.18 -5.40 2.15
N LEU A 66 -12.94 -4.43 2.67
CA LEU A 66 -12.41 -3.14 3.14
C LEU A 66 -11.56 -3.25 4.41
N ARG A 67 -11.74 -4.31 5.19
CA ARG A 67 -11.02 -4.57 6.44
C ARG A 67 -9.91 -5.61 6.28
N ARG A 68 -9.54 -5.94 5.05
CA ARG A 68 -8.55 -6.99 4.74
C ARG A 68 -7.13 -6.49 4.92
N VAL A 69 -6.29 -7.34 5.52
CA VAL A 69 -4.86 -7.11 5.70
C VAL A 69 -4.10 -8.18 4.92
N VAL A 70 -3.27 -7.77 3.99
CA VAL A 70 -2.55 -8.68 3.10
C VAL A 70 -1.06 -8.58 3.37
N SER A 71 -0.42 -9.72 3.70
CA SER A 71 1.03 -9.81 3.82
C SER A 71 1.67 -9.82 2.42
N PRO A 72 2.75 -9.05 2.20
CA PRO A 72 3.42 -8.97 0.90
C PRO A 72 4.33 -10.17 0.58
N LEU A 73 4.30 -11.21 1.41
CA LEU A 73 5.12 -12.41 1.25
C LEU A 73 4.70 -13.22 0.03
N THR A 74 5.67 -13.91 -0.59
CA THR A 74 5.41 -14.77 -1.75
C THR A 74 4.55 -15.97 -1.35
N ARG A 75 3.64 -16.40 -2.24
CA ARG A 75 2.74 -17.54 -1.99
C ARG A 75 3.39 -18.89 -2.30
N SER A 76 4.51 -18.89 -3.01
CA SER A 76 5.24 -20.10 -3.39
C SER A 76 6.02 -20.74 -2.23
N GLN A 77 6.31 -20.00 -1.18
CA GLN A 77 7.03 -20.49 -0.01
C GLN A 77 6.07 -20.74 1.16
N PRO A 78 6.38 -21.70 2.03
CA PRO A 78 5.48 -22.09 3.12
C PRO A 78 5.26 -21.00 4.17
N HIS A 79 6.30 -20.23 4.57
CA HIS A 79 6.22 -19.16 5.57
C HIS A 79 5.40 -19.52 6.82
N PHE A 80 5.70 -20.65 7.47
CA PHE A 80 4.91 -21.18 8.59
C PHE A 80 4.71 -20.16 9.69
N GLU A 81 5.77 -19.51 10.16
CA GLU A 81 5.70 -18.51 11.25
C GLU A 81 4.81 -17.30 10.90
N ALA A 82 4.81 -16.86 9.64
CA ALA A 82 3.98 -15.75 9.20
C ALA A 82 2.49 -16.12 9.07
N ARG A 83 2.19 -17.42 8.97
CA ARG A 83 0.82 -17.94 8.86
C ARG A 83 0.20 -18.29 10.20
N ASP A 84 1.04 -18.52 11.21
CA ASP A 84 0.59 -18.93 12.54
C ASP A 84 -0.18 -17.82 13.26
N LEU A 85 -1.09 -18.24 14.09
CA LEU A 85 -1.81 -17.36 15.01
C LEU A 85 -0.89 -17.00 16.18
N HIS A 86 -0.60 -15.72 16.35
CA HIS A 86 0.23 -15.22 17.42
C HIS A 86 -0.60 -14.47 18.49
N PRO A 87 -0.31 -14.60 19.78
CA PRO A 87 -1.05 -13.93 20.85
C PRO A 87 -1.14 -12.42 20.72
N THR A 88 -0.14 -11.77 20.09
CA THR A 88 -0.16 -10.31 19.85
C THR A 88 -1.25 -9.86 18.88
N GLN A 89 -1.88 -10.78 18.17
CA GLN A 89 -3.02 -10.51 17.28
C GLN A 89 -4.34 -10.36 18.05
N PHE A 90 -4.38 -10.74 19.31
CA PHE A 90 -5.60 -10.67 20.12
C PHE A 90 -6.20 -9.26 20.13
N GLY A 91 -7.49 -9.16 19.84
CA GLY A 91 -8.23 -7.91 19.73
C GLY A 91 -7.93 -7.04 18.49
N LYS A 92 -6.94 -7.42 17.67
CA LYS A 92 -6.51 -6.66 16.48
C LYS A 92 -6.86 -7.36 15.18
N ILE A 93 -6.55 -8.65 15.09
CA ILE A 93 -6.76 -9.48 13.90
C ILE A 93 -7.75 -10.59 14.24
N CYS A 94 -8.69 -10.84 13.34
CA CYS A 94 -9.63 -11.94 13.49
C CYS A 94 -8.91 -13.29 13.38
N PRO A 95 -9.03 -14.20 14.38
CA PRO A 95 -8.35 -15.48 14.35
C PRO A 95 -8.94 -16.48 13.37
N ASN A 96 -10.18 -16.29 12.93
CA ASN A 96 -10.91 -17.24 12.09
C ASN A 96 -10.98 -16.82 10.61
N GLU A 97 -11.01 -15.51 10.35
CA GLU A 97 -11.24 -15.01 9.00
C GLU A 97 -9.94 -15.01 8.20
N THR A 98 -9.70 -16.09 7.46
CA THR A 98 -8.59 -16.25 6.54
C THR A 98 -9.01 -17.18 5.39
N PRO A 99 -8.54 -16.97 4.14
CA PRO A 99 -8.82 -17.89 3.05
C PRO A 99 -8.09 -19.21 3.22
N GLU A 100 -8.55 -20.23 2.50
CA GLU A 100 -7.85 -21.51 2.37
C GLU A 100 -6.74 -21.46 1.31
N GLY A 101 -5.89 -22.49 1.29
CA GLY A 101 -4.84 -22.66 0.29
C GLY A 101 -3.63 -21.74 0.48
N PRO A 102 -2.98 -21.28 -0.62
CA PRO A 102 -1.73 -20.52 -0.56
C PRO A 102 -1.83 -19.18 0.19
N ASN A 103 -3.02 -18.63 0.33
CA ASN A 103 -3.28 -17.38 1.02
C ASN A 103 -3.58 -17.55 2.52
N CYS A 104 -3.73 -18.79 3.00
CA CYS A 104 -4.05 -19.07 4.40
C CYS A 104 -3.05 -18.42 5.34
N GLY A 105 -3.53 -17.64 6.29
CA GLY A 105 -2.73 -16.91 7.27
C GLY A 105 -1.94 -15.71 6.72
N LEU A 106 -1.79 -15.55 5.41
CA LEU A 106 -1.15 -14.38 4.80
C LEU A 106 -2.15 -13.28 4.43
N VAL A 107 -3.40 -13.65 4.22
CA VAL A 107 -4.52 -12.73 4.09
C VAL A 107 -5.33 -12.83 5.37
N LYS A 108 -5.46 -11.72 6.07
CA LYS A 108 -6.12 -11.62 7.37
C LYS A 108 -7.17 -10.51 7.32
N ASN A 109 -8.00 -10.46 8.34
CA ASN A 109 -8.97 -9.38 8.50
C ASN A 109 -8.84 -8.76 9.89
N LEU A 110 -9.15 -7.48 9.98
CA LEU A 110 -9.20 -6.80 11.27
C LEU A 110 -10.30 -7.41 12.14
N ALA A 111 -10.03 -7.54 13.44
CA ALA A 111 -11.03 -7.96 14.40
C ALA A 111 -12.23 -7.00 14.39
N LEU A 112 -13.42 -7.52 14.70
CA LEU A 112 -14.67 -6.77 14.57
C LEU A 112 -14.65 -5.42 15.29
N MET A 113 -14.13 -5.37 16.50
CA MET A 113 -14.04 -4.17 17.33
C MET A 113 -12.75 -3.37 17.15
N CYS A 114 -11.88 -3.79 16.22
CA CYS A 114 -10.63 -3.10 15.98
C CYS A 114 -10.87 -1.83 15.16
N ASN A 115 -10.40 -0.70 15.66
CA ASN A 115 -10.36 0.56 14.97
C ASN A 115 -8.90 0.96 14.73
N ILE A 116 -8.64 1.55 13.57
CA ILE A 116 -7.33 2.15 13.26
C ILE A 116 -7.44 3.62 13.63
N SER A 117 -6.59 4.07 14.57
CA SER A 117 -6.53 5.48 14.95
C SER A 117 -5.97 6.33 13.81
N GLU A 118 -6.48 7.52 13.67
CA GLU A 118 -5.88 8.52 12.80
C GLU A 118 -4.57 9.04 13.41
N GLY A 119 -3.64 9.48 12.55
CA GLY A 119 -2.41 10.08 13.03
C GLY A 119 -2.69 11.41 13.72
N SER A 120 -2.03 11.64 14.86
CA SER A 120 -2.03 12.93 15.56
C SER A 120 -0.65 13.58 15.46
N ASP A 121 -0.57 14.88 15.77
CA ASP A 121 0.69 15.60 15.80
C ASP A 121 1.59 15.01 16.90
N GLU A 122 2.81 14.65 16.52
CA GLU A 122 3.79 14.06 17.43
C GLU A 122 4.15 15.01 18.59
N GLN A 123 4.14 16.31 18.35
CA GLN A 123 4.48 17.31 19.37
C GLN A 123 3.52 17.29 20.57
N GLU A 124 2.23 17.14 20.33
CA GLU A 124 1.25 17.04 21.42
C GLU A 124 1.52 15.84 22.33
N ILE A 125 1.91 14.71 21.70
CA ILE A 125 2.23 13.49 22.45
C ILE A 125 3.54 13.65 23.25
N ILE A 126 4.58 14.21 22.63
CA ILE A 126 5.86 14.49 23.27
C ILE A 126 5.66 15.43 24.47
N ASP A 127 4.86 16.47 24.32
CA ASP A 127 4.59 17.43 25.40
C ASP A 127 3.85 16.78 26.59
N VAL A 128 2.93 15.85 26.30
CA VAL A 128 2.26 15.09 27.36
C VAL A 128 3.24 14.16 28.08
N ILE A 129 4.09 13.44 27.35
CA ILE A 129 5.08 12.53 27.94
C ILE A 129 6.10 13.28 28.77
N LYS A 130 6.57 14.47 28.31
CA LYS A 130 7.44 15.36 29.10
C LYS A 130 6.78 15.85 30.38
N LYS A 131 5.51 16.27 30.33
CA LYS A 131 4.74 16.65 31.53
C LYS A 131 4.57 15.52 32.52
N MET A 132 4.58 14.29 32.05
CA MET A 132 4.50 13.10 32.89
C MET A 132 5.86 12.68 33.49
N ASN A 133 6.94 13.39 33.21
CA ASN A 133 8.33 13.08 33.62
C ASN A 133 8.76 11.63 33.25
N VAL A 134 8.28 11.11 32.14
CA VAL A 134 8.64 9.77 31.65
C VAL A 134 9.91 9.80 30.79
N LEU A 135 10.23 10.95 30.19
CA LEU A 135 11.48 11.18 29.49
C LEU A 135 12.38 12.04 30.38
N GLU A 136 13.48 11.44 30.83
CA GLU A 136 14.62 12.21 31.34
C GLU A 136 15.34 12.85 30.14
N ASP A 137 15.82 14.09 30.30
CA ASP A 137 16.52 14.90 29.29
C ASP A 137 17.75 14.22 28.72
#